data_15bff79a296582aeba725345bc7bcaf7
#
_entry.id   15bff79a296582aeba725345bc7bcaf7
#
_cell.length_a   1.000
_cell.length_b   1.000
_cell.length_c   1.000
_cell.angle_alpha   90.00
_cell.angle_beta   90.00
_cell.angle_gamma   90.00
#
_symmetry.space_group_name_H-M   'P 1'
#
loop_
_entity.id
_entity.type
_entity.pdbx_description
1 polymer ?
#
loop_
_entity_poly.entity_id
_entity_poly.type
_entity_poly.pdbx_seq_one_letter_code
_entity_poly.pdbx_strand_id
1 'polypeptide(L)'
;MTPSSSAATPIRTGSDVARLPACGVGAAAMSEGNGTPRAVPAAYPVAMRHLRGLTLLDGVLLLAALTATWQKMSWNAAGRVTLVDLLEILFVGLFVLDRLIRRDGRLATASSVVLGFVLLLLGVHLCGFLGLDTAQAVDQWTKGIIKWLIFATFLICAITHVARRGERIWWLLASAFTVGVTASAAYGLLQTAVRSTTGIELDALFLKPIFPGARALGANLYGVVSTYDQYGVTGQSSVYRLTGFSEDPNHLGLMTALPLLFLTALIVGARDGFVARHRWLLASLAGILLVALLLTQSRSALLGIGIGVLMLLGWYRKRFFNRQVVTALVVLGAIGLVAGSVKTTQLRQIVESRIQTGDRSSQAHVEFYRLILPVLEESPLFGIGVNNFAVYYQFQTGRADFGPHSFYVATLTELGIVGAIVWALFLVWVGSRLRVLLRAGRARSHLDSDPMLSAVARGLSAGFVATLVGNIFYLTMIFSAFYVILLLILAAPAAFGVERVLARRAERAAGAVG
;
A
#
# COMPACT_ATOMS: atom_id res chain seq x y z
N MET A 1 -19.24 51.50 44.84
CA MET A 1 -18.41 52.01 45.91
C MET A 1 -16.97 51.84 45.52
N THR A 2 -16.42 52.90 45.01
CA THR A 2 -14.98 53.23 44.92
C THR A 2 -14.56 53.82 46.30
N PRO A 3 -13.31 54.13 46.64
CA PRO A 3 -12.15 54.33 45.77
C PRO A 3 -10.77 54.06 46.42
N SER A 4 -9.75 54.37 45.65
CA SER A 4 -8.52 55.14 45.92
C SER A 4 -7.32 54.36 46.46
N SER A 5 -6.13 54.61 46.11
CA SER A 5 -5.31 55.65 45.53
C SER A 5 -3.86 55.31 45.84
N SER A 6 -3.03 55.61 44.99
CA SER A 6 -1.84 56.44 44.90
C SER A 6 -0.61 55.89 45.64
N ALA A 7 0.59 56.03 45.22
CA ALA A 7 1.38 56.97 44.48
C ALA A 7 2.85 56.54 44.53
N ALA A 8 3.53 56.78 43.50
CA ALA A 8 4.72 57.61 43.33
C ALA A 8 6.12 57.06 43.66
N THR A 9 6.93 57.09 42.60
CA THR A 9 8.40 57.20 42.46
C THR A 9 9.09 58.21 43.39
N PRO A 10 10.45 58.23 43.57
CA PRO A 10 11.41 58.45 42.52
C PRO A 10 12.89 57.94 42.73
N ILE A 11 13.61 57.82 41.58
CA ILE A 11 14.96 58.32 41.18
C ILE A 11 16.12 58.38 42.24
N ARG A 12 17.27 57.73 41.84
CA ARG A 12 18.64 58.31 41.78
C ARG A 12 19.66 57.22 41.34
N THR A 13 20.26 57.33 40.17
CA THR A 13 21.59 57.91 39.80
C THR A 13 22.77 57.43 40.64
N GLY A 14 23.75 56.81 39.99
CA GLY A 14 25.07 56.52 40.51
C GLY A 14 25.93 55.81 39.43
N SER A 15 26.64 56.60 38.66
CA SER A 15 27.74 56.25 37.76
C SER A 15 28.90 55.65 38.55
N ASP A 16 29.55 54.63 38.08
CA ASP A 16 31.02 54.58 38.14
C ASP A 16 31.62 53.76 37.01
N VAL A 17 32.55 54.42 36.35
CA VAL A 17 33.41 54.05 35.22
C VAL A 17 34.62 53.33 35.78
N ALA A 18 34.96 52.17 35.27
CA ALA A 18 36.31 51.63 35.39
C ALA A 18 36.78 51.08 34.03
N ARG A 19 37.82 51.69 33.57
CA ARG A 19 38.55 51.45 32.31
C ARG A 19 39.42 50.18 32.35
N LEU A 20 39.41 49.45 31.26
CA LEU A 20 40.47 48.83 30.43
C LEU A 20 41.74 48.27 31.10
N PRO A 21 42.39 47.23 30.43
CA PRO A 21 43.33 47.60 29.39
C PRO A 21 43.26 46.77 28.10
N ALA A 22 43.67 47.44 27.02
CA ALA A 22 43.92 46.91 25.70
C ALA A 22 45.31 46.22 25.65
N CYS A 23 45.39 45.10 24.92
CA CYS A 23 46.59 44.54 24.29
C CYS A 23 46.07 43.64 23.18
N GLY A 24 46.49 43.64 21.99
CA GLY A 24 47.68 43.93 21.27
C GLY A 24 47.43 43.37 19.87
N VAL A 25 47.58 44.21 18.88
CA VAL A 25 47.45 43.91 17.46
C VAL A 25 48.64 43.02 17.06
N GLY A 26 48.34 41.81 16.58
CA GLY A 26 49.30 40.95 15.88
C GLY A 26 48.81 40.75 14.47
N ALA A 27 49.33 41.55 13.54
CA ALA A 27 49.18 41.33 12.10
C ALA A 27 50.01 40.08 11.72
N ALA A 28 49.35 39.03 11.28
CA ALA A 28 49.99 37.88 10.62
C ALA A 28 49.53 37.80 9.17
N ALA A 29 50.53 37.80 8.31
CA ALA A 29 50.51 37.89 6.89
C ALA A 29 49.59 36.86 6.20
N MET A 30 48.81 37.34 5.21
CA MET A 30 48.19 36.51 4.19
C MET A 30 49.24 35.81 3.35
N SER A 31 49.33 34.49 3.47
CA SER A 31 49.98 33.61 2.52
C SER A 31 48.91 33.18 1.50
N GLU A 32 48.99 33.71 0.29
CA GLU A 32 48.27 33.21 -0.88
C GLU A 32 48.75 31.78 -1.19
N GLY A 33 48.00 30.81 -0.69
CA GLY A 33 48.14 29.41 -1.09
C GLY A 33 47.37 29.18 -2.37
N ASN A 34 48.07 29.08 -3.51
CA ASN A 34 47.57 28.56 -4.79
C ASN A 34 47.05 27.12 -4.62
N GLY A 35 45.80 26.99 -4.17
CA GLY A 35 45.07 25.74 -4.11
C GLY A 35 44.48 25.42 -5.48
N THR A 36 45.17 24.59 -6.25
CA THR A 36 44.60 23.90 -7.42
C THR A 36 43.23 23.32 -7.04
N PRO A 37 42.17 23.50 -7.85
CA PRO A 37 40.87 22.91 -7.56
C PRO A 37 41.01 21.38 -7.56
N ARG A 38 40.84 20.77 -6.38
CA ARG A 38 40.74 19.32 -6.25
C ARG A 38 39.65 18.87 -7.19
N ALA A 39 40.01 18.12 -8.22
CA ALA A 39 39.11 17.45 -9.13
C ALA A 39 38.09 16.67 -8.29
N VAL A 40 36.82 17.06 -8.37
CA VAL A 40 35.71 16.32 -7.82
C VAL A 40 35.75 14.94 -8.47
N PRO A 41 35.84 13.86 -7.72
CA PRO A 41 35.88 12.52 -8.31
C PRO A 41 34.63 12.35 -9.14
N ALA A 42 34.81 11.90 -10.38
CA ALA A 42 33.73 11.62 -11.33
C ALA A 42 32.59 10.90 -10.63
N ALA A 43 31.39 11.46 -10.73
CA ALA A 43 30.18 10.91 -10.13
C ALA A 43 29.96 9.50 -10.68
N TYR A 44 30.29 8.48 -9.89
CA TYR A 44 29.79 7.13 -10.14
C TYR A 44 28.28 7.19 -10.24
N PRO A 45 27.64 6.44 -11.16
CA PRO A 45 26.21 6.47 -11.31
C PRO A 45 25.57 6.16 -9.94
N VAL A 46 24.73 7.08 -9.49
CA VAL A 46 24.09 7.10 -8.16
C VAL A 46 23.44 5.74 -7.83
N ALA A 47 22.95 5.04 -8.85
CA ALA A 47 22.36 3.70 -8.73
C ALA A 47 23.31 2.65 -8.11
N MET A 48 24.59 2.63 -8.50
CA MET A 48 25.53 1.63 -7.97
C MET A 48 26.00 1.91 -6.54
N ARG A 49 25.98 3.17 -6.08
CA ARG A 49 26.26 3.49 -4.66
C ARG A 49 25.15 2.97 -3.72
N HIS A 50 23.91 2.88 -4.20
CA HIS A 50 22.78 2.41 -3.39
C HIS A 50 22.76 0.88 -3.20
N LEU A 51 23.46 0.09 -4.04
CA LEU A 51 23.49 -1.37 -3.91
C LEU A 51 24.66 -1.88 -3.05
N ARG A 52 25.69 -1.06 -2.77
CA ARG A 52 26.81 -1.46 -1.90
C ARG A 52 26.31 -1.67 -0.46
N GLY A 53 26.63 -2.84 0.11
CA GLY A 53 26.28 -3.21 1.49
C GLY A 53 24.86 -3.77 1.66
N LEU A 54 24.20 -4.21 0.58
CA LEU A 54 23.03 -5.07 0.67
C LEU A 54 23.45 -6.47 1.10
N THR A 55 22.71 -7.02 2.06
CA THR A 55 22.84 -8.40 2.52
C THR A 55 21.94 -9.32 1.70
N LEU A 56 22.14 -10.64 1.79
CA LEU A 56 21.24 -11.62 1.21
C LEU A 56 19.80 -11.42 1.73
N LEU A 57 19.67 -11.13 3.02
CA LEU A 57 18.37 -10.88 3.67
C LEU A 57 17.66 -9.66 3.06
N ASP A 58 18.39 -8.57 2.77
CA ASP A 58 17.83 -7.42 2.05
C ASP A 58 17.35 -7.84 0.65
N GLY A 59 18.16 -8.61 -0.07
CA GLY A 59 17.82 -9.07 -1.42
C GLY A 59 16.54 -9.91 -1.47
N VAL A 60 16.39 -10.87 -0.55
CA VAL A 60 15.19 -11.71 -0.46
C VAL A 60 13.96 -10.88 -0.09
N LEU A 61 14.07 -9.93 0.85
CA LEU A 61 13.00 -9.01 1.20
C LEU A 61 12.52 -8.18 -0.01
N LEU A 62 13.47 -7.64 -0.78
CA LEU A 62 13.16 -6.83 -1.95
C LEU A 62 12.50 -7.66 -3.05
N LEU A 63 12.96 -8.92 -3.26
CA LEU A 63 12.34 -9.84 -4.21
C LEU A 63 10.92 -10.24 -3.77
N ALA A 64 10.69 -10.49 -2.48
CA ALA A 64 9.35 -10.76 -1.95
C ALA A 64 8.41 -9.56 -2.20
N ALA A 65 8.87 -8.34 -1.94
CA ALA A 65 8.08 -7.14 -2.22
C ALA A 65 7.83 -6.92 -3.73
N LEU A 66 8.82 -7.19 -4.59
CA LEU A 66 8.70 -7.10 -6.04
C LEU A 66 7.63 -8.06 -6.57
N THR A 67 7.61 -9.29 -6.07
CA THR A 67 6.74 -10.36 -6.56
C THR A 67 5.41 -10.47 -5.81
N ALA A 68 5.16 -9.64 -4.82
CA ALA A 68 4.01 -9.71 -3.92
C ALA A 68 2.64 -9.73 -4.64
N THR A 69 2.56 -9.17 -5.85
CA THR A 69 1.35 -9.17 -6.68
C THR A 69 1.35 -10.22 -7.80
N TRP A 70 2.38 -11.07 -7.91
CA TRP A 70 2.60 -11.98 -9.03
C TRP A 70 1.99 -13.36 -8.76
N GLN A 71 0.67 -13.42 -8.58
CA GLN A 71 -0.06 -14.62 -8.20
C GLN A 71 -0.01 -15.75 -9.22
N LYS A 72 0.14 -15.43 -10.52
CA LYS A 72 0.28 -16.44 -11.59
C LYS A 72 1.57 -17.24 -11.47
N MET A 73 2.59 -16.70 -10.80
CA MET A 73 3.83 -17.45 -10.54
C MET A 73 3.62 -18.38 -9.35
N SER A 74 3.02 -19.54 -9.62
CA SER A 74 2.61 -20.49 -8.58
C SER A 74 2.73 -21.95 -9.04
N TRP A 75 2.81 -22.83 -8.05
CA TRP A 75 2.82 -24.28 -8.20
C TRP A 75 1.69 -24.90 -7.37
N ASN A 76 1.21 -26.08 -7.79
CA ASN A 76 0.25 -26.87 -7.03
C ASN A 76 0.99 -27.93 -6.20
N ALA A 77 1.19 -27.68 -4.92
CA ALA A 77 1.83 -28.59 -3.99
C ALA A 77 1.03 -28.58 -2.67
N ALA A 78 0.24 -29.62 -2.38
CA ALA A 78 -0.64 -29.69 -1.20
C ALA A 78 -1.49 -28.41 -0.97
N GLY A 79 -1.86 -27.76 -2.05
CA GLY A 79 -2.44 -26.42 -2.13
C GLY A 79 -1.64 -25.56 -3.09
N ARG A 80 -2.06 -24.32 -3.28
CA ARG A 80 -1.40 -23.40 -4.17
C ARG A 80 -0.29 -22.62 -3.45
N VAL A 81 0.95 -22.78 -3.89
CA VAL A 81 2.14 -22.08 -3.39
C VAL A 81 2.61 -21.10 -4.44
N THR A 82 2.68 -19.81 -4.11
CA THR A 82 3.17 -18.75 -4.99
C THR A 82 4.66 -18.51 -4.79
N LEU A 83 5.32 -17.90 -5.78
CA LEU A 83 6.72 -17.50 -5.67
C LEU A 83 6.96 -16.61 -4.42
N VAL A 84 6.04 -15.70 -4.12
CA VAL A 84 6.17 -14.83 -2.95
C VAL A 84 6.07 -15.61 -1.64
N ASP A 85 5.21 -16.62 -1.53
CA ASP A 85 5.13 -17.48 -0.33
C ASP A 85 6.50 -18.11 -0.01
N LEU A 86 7.20 -18.62 -1.05
CA LEU A 86 8.54 -19.19 -0.89
C LEU A 86 9.59 -18.16 -0.47
N LEU A 87 9.54 -16.96 -1.05
CA LEU A 87 10.46 -15.87 -0.70
C LEU A 87 10.22 -15.36 0.72
N GLU A 88 8.96 -15.31 1.18
CA GLU A 88 8.62 -14.91 2.54
C GLU A 88 9.09 -15.94 3.57
N ILE A 89 8.89 -17.24 3.29
CA ILE A 89 9.40 -18.33 4.14
C ILE A 89 10.94 -18.27 4.20
N LEU A 90 11.60 -18.10 3.04
CA LEU A 90 13.05 -17.97 2.98
C LEU A 90 13.55 -16.76 3.77
N PHE A 91 12.87 -15.61 3.62
CA PHE A 91 13.20 -14.41 4.38
C PHE A 91 13.09 -14.63 5.89
N VAL A 92 11.99 -15.23 6.36
CA VAL A 92 11.78 -15.54 7.78
C VAL A 92 12.87 -16.48 8.29
N GLY A 93 13.19 -17.54 7.54
CA GLY A 93 14.25 -18.48 7.91
C GLY A 93 15.62 -17.80 8.03
N LEU A 94 16.00 -17.00 7.03
CA LEU A 94 17.26 -16.23 7.06
C LEU A 94 17.28 -15.19 8.18
N PHE A 95 16.14 -14.52 8.45
CA PHE A 95 16.03 -13.56 9.54
C PHE A 95 16.23 -14.23 10.90
N VAL A 96 15.56 -15.36 11.14
CA VAL A 96 15.71 -16.12 12.39
C VAL A 96 17.16 -16.60 12.55
N LEU A 97 17.77 -17.13 11.49
CA LEU A 97 19.17 -17.56 11.50
C LEU A 97 20.12 -16.40 11.84
N ASP A 98 19.95 -15.23 11.19
CA ASP A 98 20.75 -14.02 11.50
C ASP A 98 20.61 -13.61 12.98
N ARG A 99 19.38 -13.73 13.56
CA ARG A 99 19.11 -13.41 14.97
C ARG A 99 19.77 -14.40 15.93
N LEU A 100 19.72 -15.68 15.62
CA LEU A 100 20.37 -16.73 16.41
C LEU A 100 21.88 -16.55 16.42
N ILE A 101 22.49 -16.30 15.25
CA ILE A 101 23.94 -16.07 15.14
C ILE A 101 24.37 -14.81 15.93
N ARG A 102 23.60 -13.71 15.83
CA ARG A 102 23.88 -12.46 16.54
C ARG A 102 23.47 -12.48 18.01
N ARG A 103 22.78 -13.50 18.47
CA ARG A 103 22.20 -13.61 19.83
C ARG A 103 21.35 -12.37 20.19
N ASP A 104 20.61 -11.83 19.22
CA ASP A 104 19.77 -10.65 19.39
C ASP A 104 18.31 -10.95 19.06
N GLY A 105 17.54 -11.28 20.09
CA GLY A 105 16.10 -11.59 19.99
C GLY A 105 15.18 -10.36 20.06
N ARG A 106 15.71 -9.13 20.10
CA ARG A 106 14.86 -7.93 20.27
C ARG A 106 14.07 -7.63 19.00
N LEU A 107 12.77 -7.45 19.15
CA LEU A 107 11.86 -6.99 18.10
C LEU A 107 11.76 -5.46 18.13
N ALA A 108 11.46 -4.85 16.97
CA ALA A 108 11.05 -3.45 16.93
C ALA A 108 9.70 -3.26 17.64
N THR A 109 9.46 -2.10 18.25
CA THR A 109 8.22 -1.83 18.99
C THR A 109 6.97 -2.10 18.16
N ALA A 110 6.95 -1.69 16.88
CA ALA A 110 5.83 -1.97 15.99
C ALA A 110 5.64 -3.48 15.75
N SER A 111 6.74 -4.26 15.63
CA SER A 111 6.68 -5.72 15.48
C SER A 111 6.10 -6.40 16.72
N SER A 112 6.46 -5.92 17.93
CA SER A 112 5.92 -6.49 19.18
C SER A 112 4.41 -6.24 19.31
N VAL A 113 3.92 -5.08 18.88
CA VAL A 113 2.47 -4.81 18.85
C VAL A 113 1.77 -5.68 17.81
N VAL A 114 2.35 -5.82 16.59
CA VAL A 114 1.80 -6.74 15.57
C VAL A 114 1.76 -8.18 16.10
N LEU A 115 2.81 -8.64 16.79
CA LEU A 115 2.84 -9.97 17.42
C LEU A 115 1.67 -10.13 18.40
N GLY A 116 1.36 -9.11 19.22
CA GLY A 116 0.21 -9.15 20.13
C GLY A 116 -1.11 -9.34 19.39
N PHE A 117 -1.35 -8.59 18.30
CA PHE A 117 -2.55 -8.79 17.46
C PHE A 117 -2.57 -10.15 16.75
N VAL A 118 -1.41 -10.63 16.29
CA VAL A 118 -1.30 -11.97 15.67
C VAL A 118 -1.65 -13.07 16.66
N LEU A 119 -1.18 -12.99 17.91
CA LEU A 119 -1.52 -13.96 18.95
C LEU A 119 -3.00 -13.94 19.31
N LEU A 120 -3.62 -12.75 19.40
CA LEU A 120 -5.08 -12.62 19.60
C LEU A 120 -5.86 -13.24 18.45
N LEU A 121 -5.50 -12.94 17.19
CA LEU A 121 -6.16 -13.52 16.02
C LEU A 121 -5.91 -15.04 15.93
N LEU A 122 -4.72 -15.53 16.30
CA LEU A 122 -4.44 -16.96 16.37
C LEU A 122 -5.38 -17.64 17.36
N GLY A 123 -5.62 -17.04 18.53
CA GLY A 123 -6.61 -17.52 19.49
C GLY A 123 -8.01 -17.61 18.87
N VAL A 124 -8.44 -16.57 18.13
CA VAL A 124 -9.73 -16.58 17.41
C VAL A 124 -9.78 -17.71 16.37
N HIS A 125 -8.72 -17.88 15.57
CA HIS A 125 -8.64 -18.96 14.59
C HIS A 125 -8.73 -20.36 15.23
N LEU A 126 -8.04 -20.56 16.36
CA LEU A 126 -8.09 -21.83 17.08
C LEU A 126 -9.47 -22.11 17.69
N CYS A 127 -10.14 -21.07 18.22
CA CYS A 127 -11.53 -21.23 18.68
C CYS A 127 -12.47 -21.55 17.51
N GLY A 128 -12.32 -20.88 16.35
CA GLY A 128 -13.12 -21.18 15.16
C GLY A 128 -12.86 -22.59 14.61
N PHE A 129 -11.65 -23.12 14.76
CA PHE A 129 -11.33 -24.51 14.39
C PHE A 129 -12.16 -25.54 15.15
N LEU A 130 -12.44 -25.31 16.43
CA LEU A 130 -13.20 -26.22 17.28
C LEU A 130 -14.67 -26.42 16.83
N GLY A 131 -15.19 -25.52 15.99
CA GLY A 131 -16.53 -25.62 15.43
C GLY A 131 -16.58 -26.23 14.02
N LEU A 132 -15.50 -26.84 13.52
CA LEU A 132 -15.46 -27.42 12.17
C LEU A 132 -15.86 -28.90 12.18
N ASP A 133 -16.98 -29.22 11.53
CA ASP A 133 -17.57 -30.56 11.54
C ASP A 133 -17.25 -31.40 10.28
N THR A 134 -16.70 -30.80 9.22
CA THR A 134 -16.45 -31.50 7.95
C THR A 134 -14.96 -31.54 7.58
N ALA A 135 -14.52 -32.65 6.97
CA ALA A 135 -13.15 -32.78 6.46
C ALA A 135 -12.80 -31.68 5.45
N GLN A 136 -13.76 -31.22 4.63
CA GLN A 136 -13.58 -30.13 3.68
C GLN A 136 -13.32 -28.81 4.41
N ALA A 137 -14.06 -28.51 5.48
CA ALA A 137 -13.87 -27.30 6.27
C ALA A 137 -12.50 -27.30 6.96
N VAL A 138 -12.08 -28.44 7.54
CA VAL A 138 -10.74 -28.61 8.14
C VAL A 138 -9.63 -28.41 7.11
N ASP A 139 -9.77 -28.96 5.90
CA ASP A 139 -8.78 -28.78 4.80
C ASP A 139 -8.67 -27.31 4.39
N GLN A 140 -9.79 -26.61 4.23
CA GLN A 140 -9.78 -25.18 3.86
C GLN A 140 -9.21 -24.31 4.99
N TRP A 141 -9.58 -24.59 6.24
CA TRP A 141 -9.02 -23.89 7.40
C TRP A 141 -7.50 -24.09 7.48
N THR A 142 -7.01 -25.32 7.30
CA THR A 142 -5.58 -25.63 7.33
C THR A 142 -4.81 -24.84 6.26
N LYS A 143 -5.33 -24.75 5.02
CA LYS A 143 -4.75 -23.96 3.95
C LYS A 143 -4.76 -22.46 4.27
N GLY A 144 -5.85 -21.97 4.86
CA GLY A 144 -6.01 -20.56 5.24
C GLY A 144 -5.05 -20.15 6.36
N ILE A 145 -4.99 -20.93 7.45
CA ILE A 145 -4.15 -20.61 8.60
C ILE A 145 -2.65 -20.68 8.29
N ILE A 146 -2.21 -21.64 7.47
CA ILE A 146 -0.81 -21.73 7.05
C ILE A 146 -0.40 -20.47 6.28
N LYS A 147 -1.19 -20.04 5.30
CA LYS A 147 -0.91 -18.82 4.55
C LYS A 147 -0.91 -17.58 5.43
N TRP A 148 -1.90 -17.45 6.29
CA TRP A 148 -1.98 -16.34 7.21
C TRP A 148 -0.77 -16.28 8.17
N LEU A 149 -0.29 -17.43 8.68
CA LEU A 149 0.89 -17.50 9.53
C LEU A 149 2.17 -17.11 8.78
N ILE A 150 2.33 -17.51 7.50
CA ILE A 150 3.47 -17.10 6.67
C ILE A 150 3.50 -15.57 6.58
N PHE A 151 2.38 -14.95 6.19
CA PHE A 151 2.30 -13.49 6.00
C PHE A 151 2.47 -12.72 7.30
N ALA A 152 1.86 -13.19 8.39
CA ALA A 152 1.96 -12.56 9.71
C ALA A 152 3.39 -12.62 10.27
N THR A 153 4.05 -13.77 10.15
CA THR A 153 5.44 -13.95 10.60
C THR A 153 6.41 -13.14 9.75
N PHE A 154 6.21 -13.15 8.42
CA PHE A 154 6.95 -12.29 7.50
C PHE A 154 6.83 -10.82 7.91
N LEU A 155 5.62 -10.31 8.16
CA LEU A 155 5.39 -8.93 8.56
C LEU A 155 6.16 -8.55 9.84
N ILE A 156 6.10 -9.39 10.89
CA ILE A 156 6.79 -9.17 12.17
C ILE A 156 8.30 -9.07 11.97
N CYS A 157 8.88 -10.03 11.23
CA CYS A 157 10.31 -10.09 10.96
C CYS A 157 10.76 -8.92 10.08
N ALA A 158 9.99 -8.61 9.02
CA ALA A 158 10.31 -7.58 8.05
C ALA A 158 10.24 -6.16 8.65
N ILE A 159 9.25 -5.85 9.49
CA ILE A 159 9.20 -4.56 10.22
C ILE A 159 10.47 -4.39 11.06
N THR A 160 10.87 -5.42 11.83
CA THR A 160 12.08 -5.36 12.65
C THR A 160 13.32 -5.15 11.78
N HIS A 161 13.43 -5.86 10.66
CA HIS A 161 14.56 -5.74 9.74
C HIS A 161 14.65 -4.33 9.14
N VAL A 162 13.57 -3.82 8.56
CA VAL A 162 13.52 -2.48 7.93
C VAL A 162 13.77 -1.38 8.97
N ALA A 163 13.20 -1.48 10.18
CA ALA A 163 13.42 -0.53 11.26
C ALA A 163 14.91 -0.41 11.66
N ARG A 164 15.66 -1.50 11.58
CA ARG A 164 17.11 -1.51 11.89
C ARG A 164 17.98 -1.06 10.72
N ARG A 165 17.60 -1.39 9.50
CA ARG A 165 18.34 -1.02 8.28
C ARG A 165 18.08 0.44 7.88
N GLY A 166 16.99 1.04 8.35
CA GLY A 166 16.65 2.45 8.23
C GLY A 166 16.07 2.85 6.87
N GLU A 167 16.10 4.14 6.62
CA GLU A 167 15.41 4.81 5.51
C GLU A 167 15.80 4.26 4.12
N ARG A 168 17.06 3.90 3.93
CA ARG A 168 17.54 3.38 2.64
C ARG A 168 16.82 2.09 2.22
N ILE A 169 16.71 1.11 3.13
CA ILE A 169 16.03 -0.17 2.82
C ILE A 169 14.54 0.08 2.66
N TRP A 170 13.96 0.99 3.43
CA TRP A 170 12.57 1.38 3.26
C TRP A 170 12.29 1.92 1.85
N TRP A 171 13.15 2.81 1.31
CA TRP A 171 13.01 3.34 -0.05
C TRP A 171 13.19 2.25 -1.12
N LEU A 172 14.15 1.35 -0.95
CA LEU A 172 14.34 0.22 -1.86
C LEU A 172 13.12 -0.71 -1.84
N LEU A 173 12.55 -0.97 -0.67
CA LEU A 173 11.33 -1.76 -0.51
C LEU A 173 10.13 -1.11 -1.21
N ALA A 174 9.89 0.19 -0.99
CA ALA A 174 8.84 0.94 -1.66
C ALA A 174 9.02 0.96 -3.18
N SER A 175 10.27 1.09 -3.64
CA SER A 175 10.61 1.01 -5.06
C SER A 175 10.39 -0.38 -5.63
N ALA A 176 10.83 -1.44 -4.95
CA ALA A 176 10.65 -2.83 -5.38
C ALA A 176 9.16 -3.17 -5.52
N PHE A 177 8.35 -2.83 -4.53
CA PHE A 177 6.90 -3.03 -4.59
C PHE A 177 6.25 -2.25 -5.75
N THR A 178 6.59 -0.96 -5.90
CA THR A 178 6.06 -0.11 -6.99
C THR A 178 6.46 -0.67 -8.37
N VAL A 179 7.72 -1.07 -8.54
CA VAL A 179 8.23 -1.67 -9.78
C VAL A 179 7.54 -3.01 -10.05
N GLY A 180 7.34 -3.84 -9.03
CA GLY A 180 6.66 -5.14 -9.16
C GLY A 180 5.23 -5.00 -9.66
N VAL A 181 4.44 -4.08 -9.08
CA VAL A 181 3.08 -3.78 -9.54
C VAL A 181 3.10 -3.20 -10.96
N THR A 182 4.04 -2.28 -11.25
CA THR A 182 4.16 -1.67 -12.58
C THR A 182 4.58 -2.71 -13.64
N ALA A 183 5.47 -3.65 -13.31
CA ALA A 183 5.87 -4.74 -14.18
C ALA A 183 4.67 -5.66 -14.49
N SER A 184 3.85 -5.98 -13.48
CA SER A 184 2.60 -6.73 -13.68
C SER A 184 1.64 -5.98 -14.60
N ALA A 185 1.47 -4.66 -14.40
CA ALA A 185 0.65 -3.81 -15.24
C ALA A 185 1.18 -3.75 -16.69
N ALA A 186 2.48 -3.51 -16.88
CA ALA A 186 3.12 -3.45 -18.19
C ALA A 186 3.02 -4.79 -18.94
N TYR A 187 3.22 -5.90 -18.26
CA TYR A 187 3.03 -7.23 -18.83
C TYR A 187 1.58 -7.44 -19.29
N GLY A 188 0.59 -7.02 -18.50
CA GLY A 188 -0.82 -7.08 -18.89
C GLY A 188 -1.14 -6.22 -20.11
N LEU A 189 -0.54 -5.02 -20.22
CA LEU A 189 -0.68 -4.17 -21.42
C LEU A 189 -0.07 -4.86 -22.66
N LEU A 190 1.11 -5.47 -22.51
CA LEU A 190 1.75 -6.25 -23.57
C LEU A 190 0.88 -7.45 -23.98
N GLN A 191 0.35 -8.20 -23.01
CA GLN A 191 -0.60 -9.30 -23.28
C GLN A 191 -1.78 -8.84 -24.11
N THR A 192 -2.39 -7.71 -23.72
CA THR A 192 -3.54 -7.15 -24.42
C THR A 192 -3.18 -6.78 -25.87
N ALA A 193 -2.03 -6.12 -26.06
CA ALA A 193 -1.56 -5.72 -27.39
C ALA A 193 -1.26 -6.94 -28.28
N VAL A 194 -0.48 -7.91 -27.78
CA VAL A 194 -0.13 -9.11 -28.55
C VAL A 194 -1.37 -9.93 -28.90
N ARG A 195 -2.25 -10.16 -27.94
CA ARG A 195 -3.47 -10.92 -28.20
C ARG A 195 -4.39 -10.23 -29.21
N SER A 196 -4.56 -8.91 -29.12
CA SER A 196 -5.43 -8.18 -30.06
C SER A 196 -4.92 -8.17 -31.50
N THR A 197 -3.60 -8.32 -31.70
CA THR A 197 -2.97 -8.30 -33.03
C THR A 197 -2.69 -9.69 -33.58
N THR A 198 -2.33 -10.66 -32.75
CA THR A 198 -1.86 -11.99 -33.18
C THR A 198 -2.75 -13.15 -32.70
N GLY A 199 -3.66 -12.91 -31.75
CA GLY A 199 -4.43 -13.97 -31.09
C GLY A 199 -3.62 -14.82 -30.10
N ILE A 200 -2.30 -14.59 -29.94
CA ILE A 200 -1.41 -15.37 -29.08
C ILE A 200 -1.61 -15.01 -27.60
N GLU A 201 -1.69 -16.02 -26.75
CA GLU A 201 -1.73 -15.86 -25.30
C GLU A 201 -0.34 -16.01 -24.67
N LEU A 202 0.22 -14.90 -24.20
CA LEU A 202 1.57 -14.88 -23.61
C LEU A 202 1.68 -15.74 -22.35
N ASP A 203 0.63 -15.86 -21.55
CA ASP A 203 0.63 -16.72 -20.36
C ASP A 203 0.85 -18.19 -20.72
N ALA A 204 0.23 -18.65 -21.81
CA ALA A 204 0.41 -20.03 -22.29
C ALA A 204 1.85 -20.28 -22.74
N LEU A 205 2.46 -19.27 -23.35
CA LEU A 205 3.80 -19.40 -23.93
C LEU A 205 4.91 -19.29 -22.86
N PHE A 206 4.79 -18.33 -21.93
CA PHE A 206 5.89 -17.98 -21.00
C PHE A 206 5.66 -18.42 -19.56
N LEU A 207 4.43 -18.30 -19.03
CA LEU A 207 4.18 -18.58 -17.62
C LEU A 207 3.86 -20.05 -17.36
N LYS A 208 2.96 -20.65 -18.12
CA LYS A 208 2.49 -22.00 -17.88
C LYS A 208 3.59 -23.08 -17.90
N PRO A 209 4.61 -23.02 -18.77
CA PRO A 209 5.69 -24.00 -18.76
C PRO A 209 6.53 -23.96 -17.48
N ILE A 210 6.68 -22.79 -16.86
CA ILE A 210 7.51 -22.57 -15.67
C ILE A 210 6.67 -22.67 -14.39
N PHE A 211 5.43 -22.20 -14.45
CA PHE A 211 4.50 -22.09 -13.31
C PHE A 211 3.20 -22.86 -13.62
N PRO A 212 3.20 -24.19 -13.48
CA PRO A 212 2.03 -25.02 -13.82
C PRO A 212 0.83 -24.78 -12.91
N GLY A 213 1.02 -24.16 -11.75
CA GLY A 213 -0.05 -23.72 -10.85
C GLY A 213 -0.74 -22.44 -11.29
N ALA A 214 -0.26 -21.76 -12.35
CA ALA A 214 -0.93 -20.60 -12.90
C ALA A 214 -2.34 -20.99 -13.36
N ARG A 215 -3.34 -20.49 -12.62
CA ARG A 215 -4.75 -20.72 -12.98
C ARG A 215 -5.06 -19.99 -14.28
N ALA A 216 -5.66 -20.77 -15.18
CA ALA A 216 -6.37 -20.39 -16.41
C ALA A 216 -6.06 -19.01 -17.00
N LEU A 217 -5.34 -19.10 -17.86
CA LEU A 217 -5.39 -18.60 -19.19
C LEU A 217 -6.85 -18.59 -19.65
N GLY A 218 -7.45 -17.48 -19.74
CA GLY A 218 -8.71 -17.33 -20.43
C GLY A 218 -9.94 -17.07 -19.57
N ALA A 219 -10.22 -17.81 -18.52
CA ALA A 219 -11.47 -17.64 -17.76
C ALA A 219 -11.54 -16.29 -16.98
N ASN A 220 -10.40 -15.77 -16.54
CA ASN A 220 -10.33 -14.47 -15.83
C ASN A 220 -9.86 -13.31 -16.72
N LEU A 221 -9.42 -13.60 -17.94
CA LEU A 221 -9.00 -12.59 -18.91
C LEU A 221 -10.18 -11.94 -19.64
N TYR A 222 -11.34 -12.60 -19.64
CA TYR A 222 -12.55 -12.11 -20.28
C TYR A 222 -13.64 -11.85 -19.25
N GLY A 223 -14.05 -10.62 -19.13
CA GLY A 223 -15.35 -10.30 -18.59
C GLY A 223 -16.39 -10.58 -19.66
N VAL A 224 -17.40 -11.39 -19.37
CA VAL A 224 -18.59 -11.45 -20.22
C VAL A 224 -19.48 -10.28 -19.82
N VAL A 225 -19.70 -9.35 -20.73
CA VAL A 225 -20.70 -8.30 -20.57
C VAL A 225 -21.98 -8.83 -21.20
N SER A 226 -22.95 -9.13 -20.33
CA SER A 226 -24.30 -9.51 -20.79
C SER A 226 -25.14 -8.24 -20.85
N THR A 227 -25.74 -7.98 -21.99
CA THR A 227 -26.81 -6.99 -22.15
C THR A 227 -28.14 -7.65 -21.78
N TYR A 228 -28.89 -7.01 -20.91
CA TYR A 228 -30.20 -7.48 -20.44
C TYR A 228 -31.28 -6.53 -20.89
N ASP A 229 -32.42 -7.07 -21.29
CA ASP A 229 -33.68 -6.36 -21.36
C ASP A 229 -34.69 -6.93 -20.35
N GLN A 230 -35.94 -6.45 -20.37
CA GLN A 230 -37.00 -6.94 -19.51
C GLN A 230 -37.37 -8.44 -19.70
N TYR A 231 -36.87 -9.06 -20.78
CA TYR A 231 -37.14 -10.47 -21.12
C TYR A 231 -35.92 -11.37 -20.87
N GLY A 232 -34.76 -10.80 -20.46
CA GLY A 232 -33.56 -11.55 -20.15
C GLY A 232 -32.31 -11.11 -20.91
N VAL A 233 -31.37 -12.03 -21.16
CA VAL A 233 -30.11 -11.73 -21.81
C VAL A 233 -30.32 -11.53 -23.32
N THR A 234 -30.16 -10.30 -23.81
CA THR A 234 -30.28 -9.95 -25.23
C THR A 234 -28.98 -10.06 -26.02
N GLY A 235 -27.85 -10.09 -25.32
CA GLY A 235 -26.55 -10.25 -25.97
C GLY A 235 -25.44 -10.53 -24.96
N GLN A 236 -24.41 -11.25 -25.42
CA GLN A 236 -23.18 -11.45 -24.66
C GLN A 236 -22.00 -10.97 -25.50
N SER A 237 -21.22 -10.06 -24.96
CA SER A 237 -19.93 -9.68 -25.53
C SER A 237 -18.82 -10.02 -24.55
N SER A 238 -17.76 -10.66 -25.03
CA SER A 238 -16.56 -10.87 -24.23
C SER A 238 -15.72 -9.58 -24.24
N VAL A 239 -15.47 -9.02 -23.08
CA VAL A 239 -14.59 -7.86 -22.92
C VAL A 239 -13.29 -8.32 -22.27
N TYR A 240 -12.17 -8.06 -22.93
CA TYR A 240 -10.87 -8.36 -22.36
C TYR A 240 -10.60 -7.43 -21.16
N ARG A 241 -10.29 -8.03 -20.02
CA ARG A 241 -9.90 -7.33 -18.79
C ARG A 241 -8.45 -7.64 -18.46
N LEU A 242 -7.68 -6.60 -18.12
CA LEU A 242 -6.26 -6.71 -17.86
C LEU A 242 -5.98 -7.37 -16.49
N THR A 243 -5.19 -8.45 -16.48
CA THR A 243 -4.80 -9.17 -15.26
C THR A 243 -3.30 -9.08 -14.95
N GLY A 244 -2.44 -8.95 -15.96
CA GLY A 244 -0.99 -8.98 -15.79
C GLY A 244 -0.52 -10.30 -15.16
N PHE A 245 0.35 -10.22 -14.15
CA PHE A 245 0.78 -11.37 -13.34
C PHE A 245 -0.20 -11.72 -12.22
N SER A 246 -1.23 -10.92 -11.98
CA SER A 246 -2.32 -11.26 -11.08
C SER A 246 -3.30 -12.22 -11.77
N GLU A 247 -4.05 -12.99 -11.00
CA GLU A 247 -5.05 -13.91 -11.57
C GLU A 247 -6.37 -13.23 -11.90
N ASP A 248 -6.68 -12.20 -11.14
CA ASP A 248 -7.96 -11.50 -11.23
C ASP A 248 -7.74 -10.01 -11.56
N PRO A 249 -8.50 -9.43 -12.51
CA PRO A 249 -8.38 -8.02 -12.86
C PRO A 249 -8.73 -7.07 -11.71
N ASN A 250 -9.67 -7.45 -10.82
CA ASN A 250 -9.98 -6.63 -9.65
C ASN A 250 -8.82 -6.62 -8.66
N HIS A 251 -8.10 -7.75 -8.54
CA HIS A 251 -6.89 -7.83 -7.73
C HIS A 251 -5.82 -6.89 -8.26
N LEU A 252 -5.48 -6.96 -9.55
CA LEU A 252 -4.52 -6.04 -10.14
C LEU A 252 -4.96 -4.57 -9.96
N GLY A 253 -6.22 -4.26 -10.25
CA GLY A 253 -6.75 -2.92 -10.09
C GLY A 253 -6.55 -2.36 -8.69
N LEU A 254 -6.88 -3.10 -7.64
CA LEU A 254 -6.69 -2.68 -6.25
C LEU A 254 -5.22 -2.58 -5.86
N MET A 255 -4.36 -3.45 -6.37
CA MET A 255 -2.93 -3.41 -6.09
C MET A 255 -2.25 -2.17 -6.70
N THR A 256 -2.81 -1.57 -7.76
CA THR A 256 -2.30 -0.29 -8.30
C THR A 256 -2.56 0.89 -7.37
N ALA A 257 -3.49 0.78 -6.40
CA ALA A 257 -3.93 1.90 -5.57
C ALA A 257 -2.79 2.56 -4.79
N LEU A 258 -2.04 1.76 -4.00
CA LEU A 258 -0.94 2.32 -3.22
C LEU A 258 0.17 2.91 -4.10
N PRO A 259 0.76 2.19 -5.09
CA PRO A 259 1.82 2.76 -5.93
C PRO A 259 1.38 4.01 -6.69
N LEU A 260 0.19 4.01 -7.29
CA LEU A 260 -0.32 5.15 -8.06
C LEU A 260 -0.49 6.39 -7.19
N LEU A 261 -1.14 6.27 -6.04
CA LEU A 261 -1.36 7.38 -5.11
C LEU A 261 -0.06 7.83 -4.43
N PHE A 262 0.86 6.90 -4.15
CA PHE A 262 2.17 7.20 -3.61
C PHE A 262 3.04 7.98 -4.62
N LEU A 263 3.14 7.51 -5.86
CA LEU A 263 3.84 8.23 -6.94
C LEU A 263 3.24 9.60 -7.17
N THR A 264 1.90 9.71 -7.20
CA THR A 264 1.20 10.99 -7.35
C THR A 264 1.54 11.95 -6.21
N ALA A 265 1.55 11.46 -4.96
CA ALA A 265 1.92 12.27 -3.80
C ALA A 265 3.38 12.75 -3.86
N LEU A 266 4.31 11.91 -4.34
CA LEU A 266 5.72 12.27 -4.54
C LEU A 266 5.86 13.34 -5.63
N ILE A 267 5.26 13.12 -6.81
CA ILE A 267 5.35 14.03 -7.96
C ILE A 267 4.81 15.42 -7.61
N VAL A 268 3.69 15.47 -6.88
CA VAL A 268 3.03 16.73 -6.50
C VAL A 268 3.67 17.34 -5.25
N GLY A 269 4.07 16.50 -4.29
CA GLY A 269 4.52 16.91 -2.96
C GLY A 269 5.97 17.31 -2.88
N ALA A 270 6.87 16.55 -3.50
CA ALA A 270 8.31 16.77 -3.45
C ALA A 270 8.78 17.46 -4.74
N ARG A 271 9.45 18.62 -4.60
CA ARG A 271 9.92 19.40 -5.75
C ARG A 271 11.41 19.35 -5.99
N ASP A 272 12.17 18.86 -5.01
CA ASP A 272 13.62 18.93 -4.98
C ASP A 272 14.28 17.56 -5.02
N GLY A 273 15.57 17.52 -5.33
CA GLY A 273 16.40 16.32 -5.26
C GLY A 273 16.06 15.25 -6.28
N PHE A 274 15.94 14.01 -5.80
CA PHE A 274 15.70 12.82 -6.64
C PHE A 274 14.39 12.90 -7.43
N VAL A 275 13.29 13.34 -6.80
CA VAL A 275 11.97 13.43 -7.45
C VAL A 275 11.98 14.41 -8.60
N ALA A 276 12.60 15.59 -8.43
CA ALA A 276 12.71 16.59 -9.49
C ALA A 276 13.48 16.03 -10.70
N ARG A 277 14.60 15.36 -10.43
CA ARG A 277 15.45 14.77 -11.48
C ARG A 277 14.77 13.64 -12.24
N HIS A 278 13.99 12.79 -11.56
CA HIS A 278 13.36 11.60 -12.14
C HIS A 278 11.86 11.75 -12.35
N ARG A 279 11.35 13.00 -12.37
CA ARG A 279 9.92 13.27 -12.41
C ARG A 279 9.21 12.61 -13.59
N TRP A 280 9.84 12.62 -14.78
CA TRP A 280 9.27 11.99 -15.96
C TRP A 280 9.21 10.46 -15.84
N LEU A 281 10.22 9.83 -15.23
CA LEU A 281 10.19 8.40 -14.94
C LEU A 281 9.05 8.05 -13.98
N LEU A 282 8.91 8.80 -12.88
CA LEU A 282 7.83 8.59 -11.92
C LEU A 282 6.45 8.82 -12.55
N ALA A 283 6.33 9.83 -13.41
CA ALA A 283 5.11 10.10 -14.16
C ALA A 283 4.79 8.99 -15.17
N SER A 284 5.79 8.43 -15.85
CA SER A 284 5.60 7.28 -16.76
C SER A 284 5.14 6.04 -16.01
N LEU A 285 5.73 5.72 -14.85
CA LEU A 285 5.27 4.62 -14.01
C LEU A 285 3.82 4.82 -13.55
N ALA A 286 3.48 6.03 -13.09
CA ALA A 286 2.11 6.38 -12.71
C ALA A 286 1.14 6.28 -13.90
N GLY A 287 1.58 6.69 -15.10
CA GLY A 287 0.81 6.57 -16.35
C GLY A 287 0.51 5.11 -16.71
N ILE A 288 1.51 4.23 -16.65
CA ILE A 288 1.34 2.78 -16.87
C ILE A 288 0.31 2.20 -15.90
N LEU A 289 0.44 2.52 -14.61
CA LEU A 289 -0.49 2.06 -13.57
C LEU A 289 -1.92 2.58 -13.79
N LEU A 290 -2.07 3.85 -14.20
CA LEU A 290 -3.37 4.45 -14.48
C LEU A 290 -4.04 3.78 -15.70
N VAL A 291 -3.31 3.58 -16.79
CA VAL A 291 -3.84 2.91 -17.98
C VAL A 291 -4.23 1.47 -17.65
N ALA A 292 -3.36 0.76 -16.92
CA ALA A 292 -3.66 -0.60 -16.47
C ALA A 292 -4.92 -0.65 -15.57
N LEU A 293 -5.05 0.27 -14.60
CA LEU A 293 -6.23 0.39 -13.76
C LEU A 293 -7.51 0.51 -14.58
N LEU A 294 -7.52 1.42 -15.57
CA LEU A 294 -8.69 1.62 -16.43
C LEU A 294 -9.04 0.36 -17.21
N LEU A 295 -8.03 -0.37 -17.73
CA LEU A 295 -8.22 -1.61 -18.48
C LEU A 295 -8.58 -2.82 -17.61
N THR A 296 -8.33 -2.78 -16.29
CA THR A 296 -8.86 -3.80 -15.37
C THR A 296 -10.38 -3.71 -15.26
N GLN A 297 -10.97 -2.54 -15.53
CA GLN A 297 -12.40 -2.27 -15.39
C GLN A 297 -12.94 -2.62 -13.98
N SER A 298 -12.12 -2.49 -12.96
CA SER A 298 -12.47 -2.81 -11.58
C SER A 298 -13.19 -1.64 -10.89
N ARG A 299 -14.49 -1.81 -10.63
CA ARG A 299 -15.32 -0.79 -9.94
C ARG A 299 -14.79 -0.51 -8.53
N SER A 300 -14.43 -1.56 -7.79
CA SER A 300 -13.89 -1.45 -6.43
C SER A 300 -12.57 -0.69 -6.37
N ALA A 301 -11.68 -0.95 -7.34
CA ALA A 301 -10.42 -0.24 -7.45
C ALA A 301 -10.62 1.24 -7.81
N LEU A 302 -11.48 1.54 -8.77
CA LEU A 302 -11.82 2.91 -9.17
C LEU A 302 -12.43 3.71 -8.01
N LEU A 303 -13.35 3.09 -7.25
CA LEU A 303 -13.93 3.72 -6.07
C LEU A 303 -12.87 4.02 -5.00
N GLY A 304 -12.05 3.03 -4.65
CA GLY A 304 -10.99 3.18 -3.65
C GLY A 304 -9.98 4.26 -4.05
N ILE A 305 -9.46 4.19 -5.30
CA ILE A 305 -8.51 5.17 -5.82
C ILE A 305 -9.14 6.56 -5.93
N GLY A 306 -10.40 6.65 -6.33
CA GLY A 306 -11.15 7.91 -6.37
C GLY A 306 -11.15 8.63 -5.01
N ILE A 307 -11.43 7.90 -3.93
CA ILE A 307 -11.35 8.45 -2.56
C ILE A 307 -9.91 8.85 -2.20
N GLY A 308 -8.91 8.03 -2.54
CA GLY A 308 -7.51 8.37 -2.34
C GLY A 308 -7.09 9.64 -3.09
N VAL A 309 -7.54 9.82 -4.33
CA VAL A 309 -7.34 11.04 -5.13
C VAL A 309 -8.01 12.25 -4.46
N LEU A 310 -9.25 12.13 -4.00
CA LEU A 310 -9.94 13.21 -3.27
C LEU A 310 -9.16 13.64 -2.01
N MET A 311 -8.57 12.69 -1.27
CA MET A 311 -7.69 12.99 -0.14
C MET A 311 -6.44 13.77 -0.59
N LEU A 312 -5.78 13.35 -1.67
CA LEU A 312 -4.62 14.06 -2.21
C LEU A 312 -5.00 15.46 -2.72
N LEU A 313 -6.14 15.60 -3.40
CA LEU A 313 -6.67 16.90 -3.83
C LEU A 313 -6.90 17.84 -2.63
N GLY A 314 -7.49 17.34 -1.55
CA GLY A 314 -7.69 18.10 -0.32
C GLY A 314 -6.36 18.60 0.29
N TRP A 315 -5.32 17.72 0.35
CA TRP A 315 -4.02 18.10 0.90
C TRP A 315 -3.17 18.99 -0.01
N TYR A 316 -3.32 18.86 -1.32
CA TYR A 316 -2.54 19.59 -2.32
C TYR A 316 -3.37 20.60 -3.10
N ARG A 317 -4.56 21.02 -2.58
CA ARG A 317 -5.51 21.90 -3.28
C ARG A 317 -4.86 23.10 -3.96
N LYS A 318 -3.96 23.83 -3.27
CA LYS A 318 -3.25 25.00 -3.82
C LYS A 318 -2.35 24.68 -5.03
N ARG A 319 -1.95 23.40 -5.20
CA ARG A 319 -1.09 22.94 -6.32
C ARG A 319 -1.90 22.40 -7.48
N PHE A 320 -3.01 21.71 -7.21
CA PHE A 320 -3.90 21.16 -8.23
C PHE A 320 -4.79 22.23 -8.88
N PHE A 321 -5.24 23.23 -8.12
CA PHE A 321 -6.03 24.35 -8.67
C PHE A 321 -5.17 25.48 -9.22
N ASN A 322 -3.92 25.21 -9.61
CA ASN A 322 -3.14 26.13 -10.41
C ASN A 322 -3.71 26.15 -11.86
N ARG A 323 -3.81 27.36 -12.44
CA ARG A 323 -4.37 27.59 -13.79
C ARG A 323 -3.83 26.64 -14.85
N GLN A 324 -2.51 26.34 -14.83
CA GLN A 324 -1.87 25.42 -15.78
C GLN A 324 -2.38 23.97 -15.67
N VAL A 325 -2.56 23.47 -14.43
CA VAL A 325 -3.05 22.11 -14.19
C VAL A 325 -4.52 22.00 -14.58
N VAL A 326 -5.34 23.01 -14.21
CA VAL A 326 -6.75 23.06 -14.60
C VAL A 326 -6.88 23.09 -16.12
N THR A 327 -6.10 23.93 -16.81
CA THR A 327 -6.11 23.97 -18.28
C THR A 327 -5.70 22.63 -18.90
N ALA A 328 -4.64 21.97 -18.37
CA ALA A 328 -4.21 20.67 -18.86
C ALA A 328 -5.30 19.60 -18.65
N LEU A 329 -5.98 19.60 -17.51
CA LEU A 329 -7.09 18.67 -17.22
C LEU A 329 -8.30 18.94 -18.14
N VAL A 330 -8.62 20.18 -18.41
CA VAL A 330 -9.70 20.56 -19.35
C VAL A 330 -9.35 20.12 -20.77
N VAL A 331 -8.10 20.34 -21.23
CA VAL A 331 -7.64 19.89 -22.54
C VAL A 331 -7.66 18.36 -22.66
N LEU A 332 -7.14 17.64 -21.65
CA LEU A 332 -7.19 16.17 -21.63
C LEU A 332 -8.63 15.66 -21.58
N GLY A 333 -9.51 16.30 -20.82
CA GLY A 333 -10.93 15.99 -20.79
C GLY A 333 -11.61 16.21 -22.14
N ALA A 334 -11.29 17.32 -22.82
CA ALA A 334 -11.79 17.60 -24.16
C ALA A 334 -11.28 16.58 -25.19
N ILE A 335 -9.99 16.22 -25.15
CA ILE A 335 -9.41 15.16 -26.00
C ILE A 335 -10.09 13.82 -25.72
N GLY A 336 -10.32 13.48 -24.43
CA GLY A 336 -11.04 12.27 -24.03
C GLY A 336 -12.48 12.26 -24.52
N LEU A 337 -13.19 13.37 -24.48
CA LEU A 337 -14.54 13.53 -25.03
C LEU A 337 -14.56 13.38 -26.54
N VAL A 338 -13.62 13.98 -27.26
CA VAL A 338 -13.50 13.85 -28.72
C VAL A 338 -13.13 12.41 -29.11
N ALA A 339 -12.16 11.79 -28.44
CA ALA A 339 -11.82 10.38 -28.67
C ALA A 339 -12.99 9.44 -28.32
N GLY A 340 -13.75 9.76 -27.27
CA GLY A 340 -14.97 9.07 -26.88
C GLY A 340 -16.12 9.24 -27.90
N SER A 341 -16.23 10.39 -28.54
CA SER A 341 -17.27 10.63 -29.55
C SER A 341 -17.08 9.81 -30.83
N VAL A 342 -15.85 9.40 -31.13
CA VAL A 342 -15.53 8.54 -32.30
C VAL A 342 -15.89 7.07 -32.07
N LYS A 343 -15.97 6.61 -30.80
CA LYS A 343 -16.34 5.22 -30.41
C LYS A 343 -17.56 5.18 -29.48
N THR A 344 -18.52 6.07 -29.69
CA THR A 344 -19.68 6.29 -28.80
C THR A 344 -20.47 5.02 -28.49
N THR A 345 -20.68 4.13 -29.46
CA THR A 345 -21.50 2.93 -29.26
C THR A 345 -20.83 1.96 -28.29
N GLN A 346 -19.53 1.72 -28.40
CA GLN A 346 -18.80 0.82 -27.52
C GLN A 346 -18.61 1.40 -26.12
N LEU A 347 -18.27 2.71 -26.01
CA LEU A 347 -18.14 3.38 -24.72
C LEU A 347 -19.48 3.50 -24.01
N ARG A 348 -20.55 3.81 -24.74
CA ARG A 348 -21.91 3.87 -24.20
C ARG A 348 -22.34 2.50 -23.68
N GLN A 349 -22.14 1.43 -24.42
CA GLN A 349 -22.43 0.06 -23.97
C GLN A 349 -21.64 -0.32 -22.72
N ILE A 350 -20.33 0.03 -22.65
CA ILE A 350 -19.51 -0.20 -21.46
C ILE A 350 -20.04 0.61 -20.26
N VAL A 351 -20.35 1.89 -20.45
CA VAL A 351 -20.86 2.76 -19.38
C VAL A 351 -22.27 2.31 -18.95
N GLU A 352 -23.16 2.05 -19.87
CA GLU A 352 -24.52 1.57 -19.57
C GLU A 352 -24.51 0.22 -18.85
N SER A 353 -23.68 -0.75 -19.31
CA SER A 353 -23.52 -2.03 -18.61
C SER A 353 -22.92 -1.90 -17.20
N ARG A 354 -22.23 -0.79 -16.91
CA ARG A 354 -21.60 -0.52 -15.60
C ARG A 354 -22.51 0.28 -14.66
N ILE A 355 -23.47 1.05 -15.19
CA ILE A 355 -24.42 1.85 -14.40
C ILE A 355 -25.68 1.04 -14.08
N GLN A 356 -26.02 0.03 -14.88
CA GLN A 356 -27.18 -0.83 -14.62
C GLN A 356 -26.98 -1.61 -13.30
N THR A 357 -27.69 -1.19 -12.26
CA THR A 357 -27.71 -1.81 -10.93
C THR A 357 -28.32 -3.22 -10.91
N GLY A 358 -28.92 -3.65 -12.01
CA GLY A 358 -29.49 -4.99 -12.22
C GLY A 358 -28.50 -6.07 -12.67
N ASP A 359 -27.19 -5.74 -12.78
CA ASP A 359 -26.15 -6.69 -13.18
C ASP A 359 -26.00 -7.81 -12.11
N ARG A 360 -25.99 -9.07 -12.58
CA ARG A 360 -25.77 -10.27 -11.74
C ARG A 360 -24.57 -10.13 -10.79
N SER A 361 -23.52 -9.43 -11.22
CA SER A 361 -22.34 -9.17 -10.40
C SER A 361 -22.66 -8.30 -9.18
N SER A 362 -23.47 -7.24 -9.34
CA SER A 362 -23.86 -6.36 -8.24
C SER A 362 -24.83 -7.05 -7.29
N GLN A 363 -25.74 -7.89 -7.83
CA GLN A 363 -26.65 -8.70 -7.03
C GLN A 363 -25.91 -9.75 -6.20
N ALA A 364 -24.89 -10.41 -6.77
CA ALA A 364 -24.06 -11.36 -6.05
C ALA A 364 -23.35 -10.71 -4.83
N HIS A 365 -22.84 -9.49 -4.98
CA HIS A 365 -22.24 -8.78 -3.84
C HIS A 365 -23.25 -8.51 -2.71
N VAL A 366 -24.49 -8.11 -3.05
CA VAL A 366 -25.56 -7.91 -2.05
C VAL A 366 -25.95 -9.24 -1.39
N GLU A 367 -25.98 -10.34 -2.17
CA GLU A 367 -26.27 -11.69 -1.65
C GLU A 367 -25.24 -12.10 -0.59
N PHE A 368 -23.94 -11.87 -0.82
CA PHE A 368 -22.90 -12.19 0.17
C PHE A 368 -23.05 -11.39 1.47
N TYR A 369 -23.46 -10.12 1.41
CA TYR A 369 -23.73 -9.34 2.61
C TYR A 369 -24.95 -9.87 3.39
N ARG A 370 -25.96 -10.42 2.70
CA ARG A 370 -27.13 -11.05 3.35
C ARG A 370 -26.79 -12.33 4.11
N LEU A 371 -25.73 -13.03 3.71
CA LEU A 371 -25.29 -14.25 4.40
C LEU A 371 -24.58 -13.99 5.74
N ILE A 372 -24.24 -12.75 6.06
CA ILE A 372 -23.58 -12.43 7.34
C ILE A 372 -24.48 -12.82 8.52
N LEU A 373 -25.74 -12.43 8.50
CA LEU A 373 -26.66 -12.69 9.62
C LEU A 373 -26.87 -14.19 9.86
N PRO A 374 -27.24 -15.02 8.87
CA PRO A 374 -27.36 -16.46 9.08
C PRO A 374 -26.10 -17.13 9.66
N VAL A 375 -24.91 -16.75 9.15
CA VAL A 375 -23.66 -17.28 9.69
C VAL A 375 -23.41 -16.85 11.13
N LEU A 376 -23.73 -15.58 11.46
CA LEU A 376 -23.55 -15.08 12.83
C LEU A 376 -24.60 -15.67 13.81
N GLU A 377 -25.78 -16.06 13.33
CA GLU A 377 -26.75 -16.79 14.15
C GLU A 377 -26.25 -18.19 14.53
N GLU A 378 -25.53 -18.86 13.62
CA GLU A 378 -24.94 -20.19 13.89
C GLU A 378 -23.62 -20.08 14.70
N SER A 379 -22.75 -19.12 14.40
CA SER A 379 -21.42 -18.99 15.01
C SER A 379 -21.05 -17.53 15.26
N PRO A 380 -21.65 -16.86 16.29
CA PRO A 380 -21.53 -15.41 16.46
C PRO A 380 -20.15 -14.94 16.89
N LEU A 381 -19.46 -15.69 17.75
CA LEU A 381 -18.22 -15.21 18.38
C LEU A 381 -16.99 -15.41 17.51
N PHE A 382 -16.81 -16.61 16.95
CA PHE A 382 -15.57 -17.03 16.29
C PHE A 382 -15.76 -17.39 14.81
N GLY A 383 -17.00 -17.32 14.30
CA GLY A 383 -17.32 -17.59 12.91
C GLY A 383 -17.16 -19.06 12.50
N ILE A 384 -17.25 -19.31 11.20
CA ILE A 384 -17.18 -20.66 10.60
C ILE A 384 -15.75 -21.11 10.28
N GLY A 385 -14.73 -20.41 10.80
CA GLY A 385 -13.32 -20.67 10.54
C GLY A 385 -12.78 -20.05 9.26
N VAL A 386 -11.50 -19.68 9.27
CA VAL A 386 -10.83 -19.00 8.16
C VAL A 386 -10.91 -19.82 6.87
N ASN A 387 -11.13 -19.13 5.74
CA ASN A 387 -11.22 -19.70 4.38
C ASN A 387 -12.41 -20.67 4.17
N ASN A 388 -13.40 -20.66 5.05
CA ASN A 388 -14.57 -21.56 5.00
C ASN A 388 -15.84 -20.91 4.40
N PHE A 389 -15.84 -19.64 4.09
CA PHE A 389 -17.00 -19.00 3.47
C PHE A 389 -17.46 -19.74 2.20
N ALA A 390 -16.52 -20.13 1.33
CA ALA A 390 -16.85 -20.83 0.10
C ALA A 390 -17.47 -22.21 0.35
N VAL A 391 -17.05 -22.92 1.41
CA VAL A 391 -17.62 -24.21 1.82
C VAL A 391 -19.05 -24.01 2.31
N TYR A 392 -19.29 -23.02 3.16
CA TYR A 392 -20.61 -22.67 3.67
C TYR A 392 -21.55 -22.27 2.52
N TYR A 393 -21.08 -21.41 1.62
CA TYR A 393 -21.84 -20.97 0.45
C TYR A 393 -22.22 -22.13 -0.48
N GLN A 394 -21.28 -23.05 -0.71
CA GLN A 394 -21.52 -24.25 -1.49
C GLN A 394 -22.58 -25.15 -0.84
N PHE A 395 -22.53 -25.31 0.47
CA PHE A 395 -23.52 -26.09 1.22
C PHE A 395 -24.92 -25.48 1.12
N GLN A 396 -25.03 -24.16 1.26
CA GLN A 396 -26.33 -23.45 1.21
C GLN A 396 -26.93 -23.34 -0.19
N THR A 397 -26.09 -23.23 -1.24
CA THR A 397 -26.58 -22.89 -2.58
C THR A 397 -26.30 -23.94 -3.64
N GLY A 398 -25.51 -24.98 -3.34
CA GLY A 398 -25.00 -25.97 -4.30
C GLY A 398 -23.94 -25.42 -5.29
N ARG A 399 -23.53 -24.16 -5.17
CA ARG A 399 -22.55 -23.52 -6.06
C ARG A 399 -21.15 -23.57 -5.47
N ALA A 400 -20.24 -24.25 -6.13
CA ALA A 400 -18.83 -24.30 -5.78
C ALA A 400 -18.06 -23.07 -6.26
N ASP A 401 -16.88 -22.82 -5.67
CA ASP A 401 -15.88 -21.81 -6.09
C ASP A 401 -16.29 -20.33 -5.97
N PHE A 402 -17.25 -20.00 -5.12
CA PHE A 402 -17.62 -18.62 -4.82
C PHE A 402 -17.02 -18.15 -3.49
N GLY A 403 -16.08 -17.21 -3.56
CA GLY A 403 -15.54 -16.51 -2.39
C GLY A 403 -16.44 -15.34 -1.92
N PRO A 404 -16.19 -14.78 -0.73
CA PRO A 404 -17.02 -13.72 -0.12
C PRO A 404 -17.00 -12.38 -0.85
N HIS A 405 -16.11 -12.17 -1.84
CA HIS A 405 -15.92 -10.95 -2.61
C HIS A 405 -15.93 -9.63 -1.80
N SER A 406 -15.70 -9.72 -0.49
CA SER A 406 -15.53 -8.62 0.45
C SER A 406 -14.69 -9.08 1.63
N PHE A 407 -13.63 -8.33 1.95
CA PHE A 407 -12.81 -8.62 3.12
C PHE A 407 -13.61 -8.54 4.42
N TYR A 408 -14.56 -7.62 4.49
CA TYR A 408 -15.37 -7.41 5.69
C TYR A 408 -16.40 -8.51 5.88
N VAL A 409 -16.99 -9.00 4.78
CA VAL A 409 -17.86 -10.18 4.82
C VAL A 409 -17.05 -11.40 5.29
N ALA A 410 -15.89 -11.66 4.65
CA ALA A 410 -15.02 -12.75 5.07
C ALA A 410 -14.66 -12.66 6.56
N THR A 411 -14.24 -11.47 7.02
CA THR A 411 -13.83 -11.29 8.41
C THR A 411 -14.97 -11.56 9.39
N LEU A 412 -16.17 -11.06 9.11
CA LEU A 412 -17.34 -11.28 9.98
C LEU A 412 -17.81 -12.73 9.98
N THR A 413 -17.87 -13.37 8.82
CA THR A 413 -18.36 -14.74 8.71
C THR A 413 -17.34 -15.77 9.16
N GLU A 414 -16.06 -15.61 8.79
CA GLU A 414 -15.02 -16.60 9.06
C GLU A 414 -14.41 -16.46 10.46
N LEU A 415 -14.36 -15.25 11.04
CA LEU A 415 -13.75 -14.99 12.34
C LEU A 415 -14.75 -14.53 13.40
N GLY A 416 -16.00 -14.35 13.04
CA GLY A 416 -17.06 -13.87 13.93
C GLY A 416 -16.84 -12.44 14.43
N ILE A 417 -17.65 -12.04 15.41
CA ILE A 417 -17.62 -10.68 15.98
C ILE A 417 -16.29 -10.41 16.69
N VAL A 418 -15.74 -11.39 17.43
CA VAL A 418 -14.48 -11.21 18.16
C VAL A 418 -13.32 -10.95 17.20
N GLY A 419 -13.20 -11.75 16.14
CA GLY A 419 -12.16 -11.56 15.13
C GLY A 419 -12.32 -10.24 14.36
N ALA A 420 -13.55 -9.84 14.04
CA ALA A 420 -13.83 -8.56 13.40
C ALA A 420 -13.42 -7.36 14.29
N ILE A 421 -13.68 -7.42 15.60
CA ILE A 421 -13.23 -6.39 16.55
C ILE A 421 -11.70 -6.31 16.60
N VAL A 422 -11.01 -7.46 16.71
CA VAL A 422 -9.54 -7.49 16.74
C VAL A 422 -8.96 -6.91 15.45
N TRP A 423 -9.49 -7.26 14.28
CA TRP A 423 -9.09 -6.66 13.00
C TRP A 423 -9.36 -5.16 12.93
N ALA A 424 -10.53 -4.71 13.38
CA ALA A 424 -10.86 -3.29 13.42
C ALA A 424 -9.90 -2.51 14.30
N LEU A 425 -9.58 -3.00 15.50
CA LEU A 425 -8.59 -2.40 16.41
C LEU A 425 -7.20 -2.35 15.77
N PHE A 426 -6.78 -3.41 15.08
CA PHE A 426 -5.52 -3.45 14.33
C PHE A 426 -5.48 -2.37 13.24
N LEU A 427 -6.53 -2.26 12.41
CA LEU A 427 -6.59 -1.24 11.34
C LEU A 427 -6.63 0.19 11.91
N VAL A 428 -7.33 0.42 13.02
CA VAL A 428 -7.32 1.71 13.74
C VAL A 428 -5.91 2.02 14.25
N TRP A 429 -5.20 1.02 14.79
CA TRP A 429 -3.82 1.20 15.22
C TRP A 429 -2.89 1.53 14.04
N VAL A 430 -2.99 0.84 12.90
CA VAL A 430 -2.27 1.18 11.66
C VAL A 430 -2.56 2.62 11.24
N GLY A 431 -3.83 3.04 11.27
CA GLY A 431 -4.25 4.42 11.01
C GLY A 431 -3.62 5.42 11.97
N SER A 432 -3.42 5.05 13.25
CA SER A 432 -2.71 5.89 14.21
C SER A 432 -1.24 6.10 13.84
N ARG A 433 -0.55 5.08 13.32
CA ARG A 433 0.84 5.18 12.83
C ARG A 433 0.94 6.11 11.61
N LEU A 434 -0.02 6.07 10.70
CA LEU A 434 -0.13 7.03 9.59
C LEU A 434 -0.35 8.47 10.10
N ARG A 435 -1.18 8.68 11.14
CA ARG A 435 -1.35 10.00 11.76
C ARG A 435 -0.04 10.52 12.36
N VAL A 436 0.78 9.65 12.96
CA VAL A 436 2.12 10.02 13.48
C VAL A 436 3.02 10.48 12.34
N LEU A 437 3.06 9.74 11.21
CA LEU A 437 3.81 10.15 10.01
C LEU A 437 3.33 11.49 9.44
N LEU A 438 2.01 11.68 9.32
CA LEU A 438 1.41 12.93 8.83
C LEU A 438 1.76 14.12 9.71
N ARG A 439 1.74 13.95 11.04
CA ARG A 439 2.15 14.99 12.00
C ARG A 439 3.63 15.34 11.86
N ALA A 440 4.49 14.33 11.76
CA ALA A 440 5.93 14.53 11.58
C ALA A 440 6.24 15.24 10.25
N GLY A 441 5.58 14.85 9.15
CA GLY A 441 5.74 15.48 7.84
C GLY A 441 5.32 16.96 7.84
N ARG A 442 4.20 17.30 8.49
CA ARG A 442 3.76 18.71 8.63
C ARG A 442 4.74 19.53 9.44
N ALA A 443 5.26 18.96 10.49
CA ALA A 443 6.13 19.63 11.40
C ALA A 443 7.49 19.95 10.80
N ARG A 444 8.09 19.03 10.00
CA ARG A 444 9.35 19.30 9.27
C ARG A 444 9.17 20.38 8.20
N SER A 445 7.96 20.53 7.63
CA SER A 445 7.68 21.56 6.61
C SER A 445 7.74 23.01 7.13
N HIS A 446 7.75 23.24 8.44
CA HIS A 446 7.79 24.60 9.02
C HIS A 446 9.18 25.06 9.46
N LEU A 447 10.14 24.15 9.71
CA LEU A 447 11.44 24.50 10.28
C LEU A 447 12.63 24.08 9.41
N ASP A 448 12.57 22.92 8.80
CA ASP A 448 13.52 22.41 7.81
C ASP A 448 12.67 21.66 6.80
N SER A 449 12.44 22.26 5.65
CA SER A 449 11.56 21.72 4.61
C SER A 449 12.01 20.32 4.18
N ASP A 450 11.43 19.25 4.77
CA ASP A 450 11.48 17.92 4.22
C ASP A 450 10.14 17.59 3.54
N PRO A 451 9.90 18.10 2.33
CA PRO A 451 8.67 17.86 1.59
C PRO A 451 8.52 16.38 1.24
N MET A 452 9.61 15.59 1.28
CA MET A 452 9.63 14.18 0.95
C MET A 452 8.86 13.35 2.00
N LEU A 453 9.14 13.52 3.31
CA LEU A 453 8.41 12.80 4.36
C LEU A 453 6.92 13.14 4.35
N SER A 454 6.58 14.41 4.07
CA SER A 454 5.17 14.84 3.94
C SER A 454 4.49 14.15 2.76
N ALA A 455 5.17 14.01 1.61
CA ALA A 455 4.65 13.32 0.43
C ALA A 455 4.49 11.82 0.69
N VAL A 456 5.48 11.17 1.32
CA VAL A 456 5.43 9.77 1.75
C VAL A 456 4.21 9.54 2.65
N ALA A 457 4.05 10.33 3.71
CA ALA A 457 2.95 10.17 4.67
C ALA A 457 1.57 10.31 4.01
N ARG A 458 1.41 11.29 3.11
CA ARG A 458 0.15 11.51 2.37
C ARG A 458 -0.12 10.40 1.36
N GLY A 459 0.91 9.98 0.62
CA GLY A 459 0.79 8.89 -0.36
C GLY A 459 0.42 7.57 0.30
N LEU A 460 1.11 7.18 1.38
CA LEU A 460 0.77 5.98 2.16
C LEU A 460 -0.64 6.05 2.74
N SER A 461 -1.04 7.21 3.27
CA SER A 461 -2.38 7.38 3.86
C SER A 461 -3.48 7.27 2.81
N ALA A 462 -3.31 7.93 1.66
CA ALA A 462 -4.27 7.86 0.56
C ALA A 462 -4.36 6.44 -0.01
N GLY A 463 -3.21 5.77 -0.21
CA GLY A 463 -3.15 4.39 -0.69
C GLY A 463 -3.78 3.39 0.28
N PHE A 464 -3.54 3.55 1.58
CA PHE A 464 -4.13 2.70 2.60
C PHE A 464 -5.67 2.84 2.65
N VAL A 465 -6.18 4.08 2.67
CA VAL A 465 -7.63 4.32 2.63
C VAL A 465 -8.24 3.78 1.34
N ALA A 466 -7.59 3.96 0.20
CA ALA A 466 -8.04 3.39 -1.07
C ALA A 466 -8.14 1.86 -1.01
N THR A 467 -7.15 1.20 -0.39
CA THR A 467 -7.16 -0.26 -0.17
C THR A 467 -8.33 -0.68 0.73
N LEU A 468 -8.56 0.01 1.84
CA LEU A 468 -9.69 -0.30 2.75
C LEU A 468 -11.03 -0.16 2.03
N VAL A 469 -11.25 0.94 1.32
CA VAL A 469 -12.50 1.18 0.59
C VAL A 469 -12.72 0.17 -0.52
N GLY A 470 -11.68 -0.14 -1.29
CA GLY A 470 -11.78 -1.12 -2.37
C GLY A 470 -12.13 -2.53 -1.87
N ASN A 471 -11.70 -2.88 -0.66
CA ASN A 471 -11.99 -4.17 -0.04
C ASN A 471 -13.42 -4.31 0.53
N ILE A 472 -14.25 -3.25 0.46
CA ILE A 472 -15.70 -3.38 0.68
C ILE A 472 -16.30 -4.32 -0.38
N PHE A 473 -15.79 -4.30 -1.61
CA PHE A 473 -16.30 -5.09 -2.73
C PHE A 473 -15.29 -6.08 -3.29
N TYR A 474 -14.18 -6.32 -2.59
CA TYR A 474 -13.15 -7.27 -2.99
C TYR A 474 -12.35 -7.82 -1.79
N LEU A 475 -11.36 -8.70 -2.04
CA LEU A 475 -10.69 -9.48 -1.02
C LEU A 475 -9.16 -9.46 -1.21
N THR A 476 -8.53 -8.27 -1.28
CA THR A 476 -7.07 -8.19 -1.44
C THR A 476 -6.29 -8.19 -0.12
N MET A 477 -6.95 -7.92 1.01
CA MET A 477 -6.29 -7.82 2.31
C MET A 477 -5.88 -9.19 2.91
N ILE A 478 -6.24 -10.30 2.26
CA ILE A 478 -5.79 -11.64 2.62
C ILE A 478 -4.50 -12.07 1.90
N PHE A 479 -3.98 -11.28 0.95
CA PHE A 479 -2.81 -11.65 0.15
C PHE A 479 -1.54 -10.94 0.61
N SER A 480 -0.38 -11.52 0.29
CA SER A 480 0.96 -11.01 0.62
C SER A 480 1.14 -9.51 0.33
N ALA A 481 0.64 -9.01 -0.80
CA ALA A 481 0.74 -7.60 -1.18
C ALA A 481 0.19 -6.64 -0.11
N PHE A 482 -0.88 -7.00 0.59
CA PHE A 482 -1.39 -6.20 1.70
C PHE A 482 -0.42 -6.16 2.88
N TYR A 483 0.26 -7.26 3.18
CA TYR A 483 1.28 -7.30 4.24
C TYR A 483 2.50 -6.47 3.86
N VAL A 484 2.86 -6.36 2.58
CA VAL A 484 3.89 -5.40 2.11
C VAL A 484 3.41 -3.95 2.29
N ILE A 485 2.14 -3.64 2.04
CA ILE A 485 1.55 -2.33 2.33
C ILE A 485 1.63 -2.01 3.82
N LEU A 486 1.26 -2.95 4.69
CA LEU A 486 1.39 -2.81 6.14
C LEU A 486 2.85 -2.62 6.57
N LEU A 487 3.77 -3.37 5.98
CA LEU A 487 5.21 -3.25 6.24
C LEU A 487 5.72 -1.84 5.92
N LEU A 488 5.37 -1.28 4.75
CA LEU A 488 5.73 0.08 4.36
C LEU A 488 5.21 1.12 5.36
N ILE A 489 3.98 0.95 5.86
CA ILE A 489 3.36 1.86 6.81
C ILE A 489 3.99 1.73 8.20
N LEU A 490 4.11 0.51 8.71
CA LEU A 490 4.49 0.26 10.10
C LEU A 490 5.99 0.43 10.34
N ALA A 491 6.83 0.16 9.35
CA ALA A 491 8.27 0.36 9.45
C ALA A 491 8.69 1.84 9.22
N ALA A 492 7.89 2.65 8.52
CA ALA A 492 8.23 4.03 8.17
C ALA A 492 8.57 4.92 9.39
N PRO A 493 7.82 4.93 10.51
CA PRO A 493 8.17 5.79 11.65
C PRO A 493 9.56 5.53 12.20
N ALA A 494 9.96 4.28 12.30
CA ALA A 494 11.30 3.89 12.77
C ALA A 494 12.38 4.18 11.70
N ALA A 495 12.13 3.82 10.44
CA ALA A 495 13.04 4.02 9.32
C ALA A 495 13.40 5.51 9.13
N PHE A 496 12.43 6.41 9.25
CA PHE A 496 12.62 7.86 9.14
C PHE A 496 12.96 8.54 10.49
N GLY A 497 13.15 7.80 11.58
CA GLY A 497 13.50 8.34 12.88
C GLY A 497 12.46 9.31 13.46
N VAL A 498 11.18 9.15 13.09
CA VAL A 498 10.08 10.07 13.45
C VAL A 498 9.90 10.20 14.95
N GLU A 499 10.04 9.12 15.70
CA GLU A 499 9.89 9.11 17.17
C GLU A 499 10.94 9.99 17.84
N ARG A 500 12.18 9.98 17.36
CA ARG A 500 13.27 10.85 17.87
C ARG A 500 12.98 12.33 17.58
N VAL A 501 12.39 12.63 16.43
CA VAL A 501 12.02 14.01 16.06
C VAL A 501 10.91 14.54 16.94
N LEU A 502 9.91 13.73 17.24
CA LEU A 502 8.79 14.12 18.10
C LEU A 502 9.24 14.28 19.56
N ALA A 503 10.12 13.39 20.07
CA ALA A 503 10.69 13.49 21.41
C ALA A 503 11.49 14.79 21.61
N ARG A 504 12.43 15.10 20.72
CA ARG A 504 13.22 16.37 20.77
C ARG A 504 12.36 17.62 20.73
N ARG A 505 11.17 17.57 20.17
CA ARG A 505 10.22 18.68 20.13
C ARG A 505 9.44 18.84 21.42
N ALA A 506 9.02 17.71 22.00
CA ALA A 506 8.41 17.74 23.32
C ALA A 506 9.39 18.37 24.34
N GLU A 507 10.67 17.99 24.28
CA GLU A 507 11.73 18.56 25.11
C GLU A 507 11.92 20.08 24.89
N ARG A 508 11.98 20.53 23.61
CA ARG A 508 12.09 21.97 23.30
C ARG A 508 10.86 22.76 23.70
N ALA A 509 9.66 22.21 23.56
CA ALA A 509 8.44 22.86 24.00
C ALA A 509 8.37 22.98 25.54
N ALA A 510 8.81 21.95 26.25
CA ALA A 510 8.91 21.97 27.71
C ALA A 510 9.96 22.98 28.21
N GLY A 511 11.12 23.06 27.55
CA GLY A 511 12.18 24.01 27.91
C GLY A 511 11.93 25.48 27.51
N ALA A 512 10.90 25.74 26.67
CA ALA A 512 10.50 27.11 26.30
C ALA A 512 9.42 27.70 27.24
N VAL A 513 8.85 26.91 28.14
CA VAL A 513 7.81 27.30 29.12
C VAL A 513 8.43 27.50 30.51
N GLY A 514 9.66 27.09 30.76
CA GLY A 514 10.46 27.39 31.96
C GLY A 514 11.45 28.52 31.70
#